data_caf823d35153e26c87e847459c5ee6c8
#
_entry.id   caf823d35153e26c87e847459c5ee6c8
#
_cell.length_a   1.000
_cell.length_b   1.000
_cell.length_c   1.000
_cell.angle_alpha   90.00
_cell.angle_beta   90.00
_cell.angle_gamma   90.00
#
_symmetry.space_group_name_H-M   'P 1'
#
loop_
_entity.id
_entity.type
_entity.pdbx_description
1 polymer ?
#
loop_
_entity_poly.entity_id
_entity_poly.type
_entity_poly.pdbx_seq_one_letter_code
_entity_poly.pdbx_strand_id
1 'polypeptide(L)'
;LDPEVRCSRCGTQLTDAPNFCPECGAPVHRDDSHETMATPTIYAPLPEAPATGTVHATPGHADALVVVRGAAAGETLELSAEVTTVGRQKGNDLVLDDVTVSRHHALFTVTASGRVTVRDLNSLNGTYVNGSRVEEVTLRTFDEVQIGKFKLTFVAAADR
;
A
#
# COMPACT_ATOMS: atom_id res chain seq x y z
N LEU A 1 -1.49 -32.08 -12.12
CA LEU A 1 -2.12 -31.50 -10.94
C LEU A 1 -1.39 -30.21 -10.63
N ASP A 2 -1.95 -29.13 -11.10
CA ASP A 2 -1.38 -27.81 -10.88
C ASP A 2 -1.57 -27.44 -9.41
N PRO A 3 -0.51 -27.03 -8.71
CA PRO A 3 -0.64 -26.56 -7.34
C PRO A 3 -1.52 -25.32 -7.35
N GLU A 4 -2.66 -25.41 -6.72
CA GLU A 4 -3.53 -24.27 -6.52
C GLU A 4 -2.83 -23.25 -5.63
N VAL A 5 -2.40 -22.16 -6.22
CA VAL A 5 -1.80 -21.06 -5.46
C VAL A 5 -2.94 -20.23 -4.86
N ARG A 6 -2.97 -20.17 -3.55
CA ARG A 6 -3.92 -19.32 -2.83
C ARG A 6 -3.21 -18.15 -2.19
N CYS A 7 -3.85 -17.01 -2.25
CA CYS A 7 -3.36 -15.85 -1.56
C CYS A 7 -3.35 -16.08 -0.04
N SER A 8 -2.21 -15.98 0.58
CA SER A 8 -2.05 -16.16 2.03
C SER A 8 -2.81 -15.12 2.86
N ARG A 9 -3.14 -13.99 2.26
CA ARG A 9 -3.80 -12.89 2.96
C ARG A 9 -5.33 -12.95 2.88
N CYS A 10 -5.90 -13.24 1.71
CA CYS A 10 -7.35 -13.24 1.53
C CYS A 10 -7.94 -14.60 1.15
N GLY A 11 -7.11 -15.63 0.92
CA GLY A 11 -7.55 -16.97 0.57
C GLY A 11 -8.05 -17.12 -0.87
N THR A 12 -8.02 -16.08 -1.68
CA THR A 12 -8.48 -16.11 -3.06
C THR A 12 -7.61 -17.05 -3.89
N GLN A 13 -8.27 -17.87 -4.68
CA GLN A 13 -7.63 -18.78 -5.62
C GLN A 13 -7.02 -17.97 -6.77
N LEU A 14 -5.74 -18.15 -7.01
CA LEU A 14 -4.99 -17.40 -8.01
C LEU A 14 -4.73 -18.29 -9.22
N THR A 15 -5.26 -17.87 -10.36
CA THR A 15 -4.93 -18.46 -11.65
C THR A 15 -3.72 -17.71 -12.23
N ASP A 16 -2.79 -18.43 -12.84
CA ASP A 16 -1.58 -17.87 -13.48
C ASP A 16 -0.52 -17.28 -12.54
N ALA A 17 -0.60 -17.57 -11.25
CA ALA A 17 0.40 -17.15 -10.25
C ALA A 17 0.93 -15.71 -10.45
N PRO A 18 0.04 -14.71 -10.37
CA PRO A 18 0.48 -13.32 -10.49
C PRO A 18 1.41 -12.93 -9.34
N ASN A 19 2.27 -11.97 -9.56
CA ASN A 19 3.17 -11.47 -8.50
C ASN A 19 2.41 -10.80 -7.35
N PHE A 20 1.18 -10.35 -7.63
CA PHE A 20 0.30 -9.73 -6.65
C PHE A 20 -1.10 -10.31 -6.78
N CYS A 21 -1.75 -10.51 -5.66
CA CYS A 21 -3.13 -10.95 -5.64
C CYS A 21 -4.06 -9.89 -6.25
N PRO A 22 -4.86 -10.21 -7.26
CA PRO A 22 -5.77 -9.24 -7.85
C PRO A 22 -6.91 -8.81 -6.93
N GLU A 23 -7.17 -9.61 -5.89
CA GLU A 23 -8.26 -9.31 -4.95
C GLU A 23 -7.81 -8.42 -3.79
N CYS A 24 -6.60 -8.63 -3.27
CA CYS A 24 -6.15 -7.90 -2.08
C CYS A 24 -4.85 -7.10 -2.28
N GLY A 25 -4.25 -7.17 -3.48
CA GLY A 25 -3.00 -6.48 -3.76
C GLY A 25 -1.78 -7.01 -2.99
N ALA A 26 -1.95 -8.03 -2.16
CA ALA A 26 -0.85 -8.58 -1.40
C ALA A 26 0.16 -9.28 -2.33
N PRO A 27 1.46 -9.16 -2.05
CA PRO A 27 2.45 -9.91 -2.81
C PRO A 27 2.22 -11.40 -2.61
N VAL A 28 2.19 -12.13 -3.70
CA VAL A 28 2.07 -13.58 -3.69
C VAL A 28 3.48 -14.15 -3.63
N HIS A 29 3.86 -14.63 -2.47
CA HIS A 29 5.09 -15.38 -2.34
C HIS A 29 4.88 -16.74 -3.00
N ARG A 30 5.60 -16.98 -4.06
CA ARG A 30 5.79 -18.34 -4.53
C ARG A 30 6.66 -19.01 -3.50
N ASP A 31 6.12 -20.00 -2.83
CA ASP A 31 6.94 -20.99 -2.20
C ASP A 31 7.62 -21.77 -3.33
N ASP A 32 8.65 -21.18 -3.87
CA ASP A 32 9.62 -21.96 -4.61
C ASP A 32 10.32 -22.82 -3.57
N SER A 33 9.71 -23.97 -3.30
CA SER A 33 10.32 -25.03 -2.52
C SER A 33 11.51 -25.66 -3.26
N HIS A 34 12.08 -24.94 -4.19
CA HIS A 34 13.43 -25.18 -4.59
C HIS A 34 14.32 -24.61 -3.50
N GLU A 35 14.45 -25.40 -2.48
CA GLU A 35 15.61 -25.35 -1.66
C GLU A 35 16.85 -25.31 -2.53
N THR A 36 17.17 -24.18 -3.05
CA THR A 36 18.55 -23.83 -3.09
C THR A 36 18.99 -23.92 -1.65
N MET A 37 19.86 -24.84 -1.36
CA MET A 37 20.55 -24.89 -0.09
C MET A 37 20.88 -23.47 0.29
N ALA A 38 20.00 -22.86 1.08
CA ALA A 38 20.32 -21.64 1.73
C ALA A 38 21.56 -21.95 2.52
N THR A 39 22.68 -21.50 2.03
CA THR A 39 23.81 -21.34 2.91
C THR A 39 23.25 -20.74 4.17
N PRO A 40 23.49 -21.34 5.33
CA PRO A 40 23.11 -20.69 6.54
C PRO A 40 23.82 -19.34 6.52
N THR A 41 23.15 -18.38 5.99
CA THR A 41 23.50 -17.02 6.27
C THR A 41 23.48 -17.02 7.78
N ILE A 42 24.61 -16.82 8.38
CA ILE A 42 24.68 -16.55 9.79
C ILE A 42 23.82 -15.31 9.94
N TYR A 43 22.55 -15.57 10.16
CA TYR A 43 21.63 -14.53 10.53
C TYR A 43 22.12 -14.07 11.89
N ALA A 44 22.98 -13.08 11.86
CA ALA A 44 23.20 -12.31 13.04
C ALA A 44 21.82 -11.83 13.46
N PRO A 45 21.31 -12.21 14.62
CA PRO A 45 20.05 -11.67 15.06
C PRO A 45 20.22 -10.17 15.01
N LEU A 46 19.49 -9.56 14.09
CA LEU A 46 19.29 -8.14 14.17
C LEU A 46 18.85 -7.89 15.61
N PRO A 47 19.47 -6.95 16.31
CA PRO A 47 18.99 -6.61 17.63
C PRO A 47 17.51 -6.42 17.45
N GLU A 48 16.72 -7.26 18.10
CA GLU A 48 15.30 -7.09 18.11
C GLU A 48 15.07 -5.65 18.53
N ALA A 49 14.67 -4.86 17.57
CA ALA A 49 14.18 -3.54 17.90
C ALA A 49 13.11 -3.80 18.94
N PRO A 50 13.23 -3.24 20.14
CA PRO A 50 12.26 -3.52 21.17
C PRO A 50 10.90 -3.23 20.59
N ALA A 51 10.10 -4.27 20.46
CA ALA A 51 8.74 -4.16 19.97
C ALA A 51 7.83 -3.51 21.01
N THR A 52 8.34 -2.60 21.74
CA THR A 52 7.58 -1.55 22.40
C THR A 52 7.33 -0.49 21.35
N GLY A 53 6.59 -0.90 20.34
CA GLY A 53 6.13 0.00 19.32
C GLY A 53 5.04 0.90 19.84
N THR A 54 5.36 1.70 20.79
CA THR A 54 4.75 3.01 20.78
C THR A 54 5.55 3.77 19.74
N VAL A 55 5.18 3.58 18.48
CA VAL A 55 5.63 4.46 17.46
C VAL A 55 4.99 5.80 17.81
N HIS A 56 5.67 6.54 18.64
CA HIS A 56 5.46 7.97 18.67
C HIS A 56 6.01 8.44 17.33
N ALA A 57 5.18 8.31 16.28
CA ALA A 57 5.40 9.08 15.10
C ALA A 57 5.43 10.53 15.55
N THR A 58 6.61 11.05 15.67
CA THR A 58 6.79 12.46 15.98
C THR A 58 6.05 13.20 14.87
N PRO A 59 5.02 13.99 15.17
CA PRO A 59 4.30 14.72 14.14
C PRO A 59 5.31 15.53 13.33
N GLY A 60 5.44 15.22 12.05
CA GLY A 60 6.30 15.95 11.14
C GLY A 60 7.46 15.18 10.49
N HIS A 61 7.66 13.91 10.78
CA HIS A 61 8.78 13.13 10.20
C HIS A 61 8.36 12.02 9.26
N ALA A 62 7.05 11.75 9.09
CA ALA A 62 6.54 10.75 8.17
C ALA A 62 5.76 11.40 7.03
N ASP A 63 5.85 10.79 5.85
CA ASP A 63 4.96 11.15 4.75
C ASP A 63 3.52 10.85 5.16
N ALA A 64 2.58 11.67 4.76
CA ALA A 64 1.19 11.53 5.14
C ALA A 64 0.22 11.80 3.97
N LEU A 65 -0.91 11.15 4.03
CA LEU A 65 -2.07 11.45 3.19
C LEU A 65 -3.14 12.10 4.05
N VAL A 66 -3.58 13.27 3.65
CA VAL A 66 -4.66 13.99 4.32
C VAL A 66 -5.91 13.91 3.45
N VAL A 67 -6.99 13.37 3.98
CA VAL A 67 -8.27 13.34 3.27
C VAL A 67 -8.90 14.71 3.35
N VAL A 68 -9.02 15.40 2.22
CA VAL A 68 -9.55 16.75 2.14
C VAL A 68 -11.00 16.80 1.68
N ARG A 69 -11.49 15.72 1.05
CA ARG A 69 -12.86 15.62 0.58
C ARG A 69 -13.39 14.19 0.67
N GLY A 70 -14.65 14.05 1.06
CA GLY A 70 -15.33 12.77 1.24
C GLY A 70 -15.77 12.57 2.69
N ALA A 71 -16.37 11.42 2.99
CA ALA A 71 -16.85 11.10 4.33
C ALA A 71 -15.73 11.03 5.39
N ALA A 72 -14.51 10.73 4.95
CA ALA A 72 -13.32 10.67 5.80
C ALA A 72 -12.52 11.99 5.82
N ALA A 73 -13.12 13.11 5.38
CA ALA A 73 -12.44 14.40 5.33
C ALA A 73 -11.94 14.81 6.73
N GLY A 74 -10.68 15.19 6.81
CA GLY A 74 -9.98 15.49 8.06
C GLY A 74 -9.14 14.33 8.61
N GLU A 75 -9.30 13.12 8.11
CA GLU A 75 -8.44 12.01 8.48
C GLU A 75 -7.05 12.17 7.86
N THR A 76 -6.05 11.81 8.64
CA THR A 76 -4.66 11.80 8.20
C THR A 76 -4.11 10.39 8.37
N LEU A 77 -3.56 9.85 7.30
CA LEU A 77 -2.89 8.56 7.31
C LEU A 77 -1.38 8.77 7.14
N GLU A 78 -0.62 8.35 8.11
CA GLU A 78 0.84 8.33 8.00
C GLU A 78 1.31 7.14 7.17
N LEU A 79 2.18 7.40 6.21
CA LEU A 79 2.78 6.38 5.35
C LEU A 79 4.08 5.86 5.99
N SER A 80 3.93 5.18 7.12
CA SER A 80 5.06 4.62 7.88
C SER A 80 5.49 3.24 7.39
N ALA A 81 4.61 2.55 6.70
CA ALA A 81 4.89 1.23 6.13
C ALA A 81 5.42 1.34 4.71
N GLU A 82 6.22 0.36 4.30
CA GLU A 82 6.71 0.26 2.93
C GLU A 82 5.57 0.23 1.90
N VAL A 83 4.47 -0.41 2.26
CA VAL A 83 3.29 -0.55 1.41
C VAL A 83 2.04 -0.22 2.21
N THR A 84 1.22 0.68 1.68
CA THR A 84 -0.06 1.06 2.25
C THR A 84 -1.17 0.81 1.24
N THR A 85 -2.17 0.03 1.61
CA THR A 85 -3.30 -0.31 0.75
C THR A 85 -4.48 0.60 1.00
N VAL A 86 -5.16 1.01 -0.07
CA VAL A 86 -6.35 1.86 -0.02
C VAL A 86 -7.48 1.21 -0.79
N GLY A 87 -8.65 1.16 -0.20
CA GLY A 87 -9.83 0.62 -0.84
C GLY A 87 -11.06 0.63 0.05
N ARG A 88 -12.18 0.17 -0.50
CA ARG A 88 -13.45 0.11 0.22
C ARG A 88 -13.52 -1.06 1.20
N GLN A 89 -12.85 -2.15 0.91
CA GLN A 89 -12.91 -3.35 1.75
C GLN A 89 -12.20 -3.11 3.09
N LYS A 90 -12.83 -3.55 4.16
CA LYS A 90 -12.21 -3.62 5.48
C LYS A 90 -11.02 -4.58 5.40
N GLY A 91 -9.86 -4.15 5.85
CA GLY A 91 -8.61 -4.88 5.72
C GLY A 91 -7.58 -4.14 4.89
N ASN A 92 -7.96 -3.09 4.18
CA ASN A 92 -7.01 -2.10 3.68
C ASN A 92 -6.48 -1.24 4.83
N ASP A 93 -5.31 -0.69 4.66
CA ASP A 93 -4.72 0.20 5.66
C ASP A 93 -5.51 1.51 5.77
N LEU A 94 -5.96 2.03 4.62
CA LEU A 94 -6.93 3.11 4.57
C LEU A 94 -8.23 2.59 3.95
N VAL A 95 -9.29 2.59 4.72
CA VAL A 95 -10.62 2.18 4.25
C VAL A 95 -11.42 3.40 3.86
N LEU A 96 -11.75 3.48 2.57
CA LEU A 96 -12.64 4.51 2.01
C LEU A 96 -13.97 3.85 1.66
N ASP A 97 -14.90 3.85 2.60
CA ASP A 97 -16.17 3.15 2.48
C ASP A 97 -17.15 3.93 1.59
N ASP A 98 -17.01 3.76 0.30
CA ASP A 98 -17.86 4.37 -0.71
C ASP A 98 -17.98 3.51 -1.97
N VAL A 99 -19.14 3.56 -2.61
CA VAL A 99 -19.43 2.80 -3.83
C VAL A 99 -18.55 3.20 -5.02
N THR A 100 -17.99 4.41 -5.01
CA THR A 100 -17.08 4.91 -6.05
C THR A 100 -15.66 4.37 -5.89
N VAL A 101 -15.37 3.74 -4.77
CA VAL A 101 -14.06 3.17 -4.45
C VAL A 101 -14.11 1.66 -4.65
N SER A 102 -13.16 1.12 -5.38
CA SER A 102 -13.01 -0.35 -5.54
C SER A 102 -12.54 -0.97 -4.23
N ARG A 103 -12.84 -2.26 -4.03
CA ARG A 103 -12.44 -3.01 -2.82
C ARG A 103 -10.97 -2.86 -2.51
N HIS A 104 -10.13 -2.97 -3.54
CA HIS A 104 -8.71 -2.67 -3.53
C HIS A 104 -8.47 -1.69 -4.66
N HIS A 105 -8.31 -0.43 -4.32
CA HIS A 105 -8.33 0.65 -5.30
C HIS A 105 -6.93 1.07 -5.70
N ALA A 106 -6.10 1.34 -4.75
CA ALA A 106 -4.75 1.84 -4.97
C ALA A 106 -3.76 1.35 -3.91
N LEU A 107 -2.50 1.44 -4.26
CA LEU A 107 -1.38 1.06 -3.41
C LEU A 107 -0.40 2.22 -3.35
N PHE A 108 0.00 2.58 -2.14
CA PHE A 108 1.07 3.55 -1.91
C PHE A 108 2.30 2.80 -1.47
N THR A 109 3.42 3.04 -2.14
CA THR A 109 4.69 2.40 -1.83
C THR A 109 5.72 3.46 -1.48
N VAL A 110 6.38 3.29 -0.34
CA VAL A 110 7.52 4.11 0.04
C VAL A 110 8.78 3.42 -0.42
N THR A 111 9.52 4.06 -1.31
CA THR A 111 10.76 3.51 -1.85
C THR A 111 11.91 3.66 -0.86
N ALA A 112 13.00 2.91 -1.06
CA ALA A 112 14.20 3.02 -0.24
C ALA A 112 14.83 4.43 -0.25
N SER A 113 14.58 5.19 -1.32
CA SER A 113 14.99 6.61 -1.41
C SER A 113 14.04 7.56 -0.69
N GLY A 114 12.99 7.02 -0.07
CA GLY A 114 11.99 7.78 0.64
C GLY A 114 10.96 8.46 -0.24
N ARG A 115 10.84 8.10 -1.49
CA ARG A 115 9.81 8.61 -2.39
C ARG A 115 8.56 7.77 -2.26
N VAL A 116 7.40 8.41 -2.35
CA VAL A 116 6.12 7.74 -2.33
C VAL A 116 5.57 7.63 -3.75
N THR A 117 5.22 6.42 -4.14
CA THR A 117 4.59 6.13 -5.42
C THR A 117 3.19 5.61 -5.18
N VAL A 118 2.21 6.12 -5.93
CA VAL A 118 0.86 5.59 -5.96
C VAL A 118 0.66 4.74 -7.19
N ARG A 119 0.04 3.58 -7.01
CA ARG A 119 -0.30 2.66 -8.10
C ARG A 119 -1.78 2.31 -8.04
N ASP A 120 -2.45 2.43 -9.17
CA ASP A 120 -3.84 1.96 -9.33
C ASP A 120 -3.87 0.43 -9.45
N LEU A 121 -4.77 -0.20 -8.71
CA LEU A 121 -4.95 -1.65 -8.72
C LEU A 121 -6.09 -2.09 -9.65
N ASN A 122 -6.12 -1.57 -10.86
CA ASN A 122 -7.20 -1.85 -11.80
C ASN A 122 -8.58 -1.45 -11.27
N SER A 123 -8.64 -0.33 -10.62
CA SER A 123 -9.88 0.19 -10.07
C SER A 123 -10.91 0.51 -11.15
N LEU A 124 -12.18 0.41 -10.81
CA LEU A 124 -13.26 0.67 -11.75
C LEU A 124 -13.27 2.14 -12.22
N ASN A 125 -13.11 3.08 -11.29
CA ASN A 125 -13.17 4.51 -11.58
C ASN A 125 -11.80 5.16 -11.82
N GLY A 126 -10.71 4.42 -11.60
CA GLY A 126 -9.35 4.93 -11.75
C GLY A 126 -8.84 5.73 -10.56
N THR A 127 -7.56 5.96 -10.55
CA THR A 127 -6.86 6.84 -9.62
C THR A 127 -6.35 8.04 -10.38
N TYR A 128 -6.59 9.22 -9.85
CA TYR A 128 -6.22 10.49 -10.49
C TYR A 128 -5.22 11.23 -9.61
N VAL A 129 -4.21 11.80 -10.22
CA VAL A 129 -3.26 12.71 -9.56
C VAL A 129 -3.29 14.04 -10.28
N ASN A 130 -3.61 15.10 -9.53
CA ASN A 130 -3.79 16.46 -10.06
C ASN A 130 -4.74 16.51 -11.27
N GLY A 131 -5.80 15.70 -11.24
CA GLY A 131 -6.81 15.64 -12.28
C GLY A 131 -6.49 14.75 -13.47
N SER A 132 -5.33 14.11 -13.48
CA SER A 132 -4.91 13.18 -14.53
C SER A 132 -4.98 11.73 -14.05
N ARG A 133 -5.64 10.87 -14.82
CA ARG A 133 -5.67 9.44 -14.54
C ARG A 133 -4.28 8.84 -14.67
N VAL A 134 -3.87 8.09 -13.66
CA VAL A 134 -2.55 7.47 -13.59
C VAL A 134 -2.66 5.99 -13.27
N GLU A 135 -1.73 5.20 -13.79
CA GLU A 135 -1.57 3.81 -13.39
C GLU A 135 -0.54 3.69 -12.27
N GLU A 136 0.54 4.43 -12.40
CA GLU A 136 1.58 4.53 -11.37
C GLU A 136 2.30 5.87 -11.53
N VAL A 137 2.50 6.56 -10.44
CA VAL A 137 3.24 7.84 -10.45
C VAL A 137 3.89 8.08 -9.08
N THR A 138 5.06 8.70 -9.13
CA THR A 138 5.73 9.17 -7.90
C THR A 138 5.12 10.50 -7.48
N LEU A 139 4.67 10.57 -6.23
CA LEU A 139 4.04 11.74 -5.66
C LEU A 139 5.06 12.78 -5.21
N ARG A 140 4.64 14.04 -5.31
CA ARG A 140 5.34 15.19 -4.74
C ARG A 140 4.48 15.78 -3.64
N THR A 141 5.10 16.49 -2.72
CA THR A 141 4.34 17.17 -1.65
C THR A 141 3.27 18.09 -2.25
N PHE A 142 2.08 18.06 -1.65
CA PHE A 142 0.87 18.77 -2.10
C PHE A 142 0.22 18.23 -3.38
N ASP A 143 0.65 17.09 -3.90
CA ASP A 143 -0.10 16.44 -4.98
C ASP A 143 -1.47 15.99 -4.46
N GLU A 144 -2.50 16.27 -5.25
CA GLU A 144 -3.86 15.82 -4.98
C GLU A 144 -4.08 14.45 -5.62
N VAL A 145 -4.43 13.48 -4.80
CA VAL A 145 -4.80 12.12 -5.24
C VAL A 145 -6.30 11.96 -5.12
N GLN A 146 -6.96 11.65 -6.22
CA GLN A 146 -8.40 11.38 -6.23
C GLN A 146 -8.65 9.88 -6.34
N ILE A 147 -9.37 9.34 -5.38
CA ILE A 147 -9.78 7.94 -5.32
C ILE A 147 -11.30 7.90 -5.17
N GLY A 148 -12.01 7.53 -6.24
CA GLY A 148 -13.46 7.66 -6.26
C GLY A 148 -13.88 9.11 -6.06
N LYS A 149 -14.77 9.36 -5.12
CA LYS A 149 -15.17 10.73 -4.73
C LYS A 149 -14.27 11.39 -3.69
N PHE A 150 -13.32 10.63 -3.14
CA PHE A 150 -12.39 11.14 -2.13
C PHE A 150 -11.23 11.89 -2.79
N LYS A 151 -10.83 12.95 -2.16
CA LYS A 151 -9.62 13.69 -2.50
C LYS A 151 -8.68 13.69 -1.32
N LEU A 152 -7.45 13.29 -1.59
CA LEU A 152 -6.38 13.23 -0.60
C LEU A 152 -5.24 14.13 -1.05
N THR A 153 -4.60 14.79 -0.10
CA THR A 153 -3.39 15.56 -0.37
C THR A 153 -2.19 14.82 0.22
N PHE A 154 -1.19 14.61 -0.60
CA PHE A 154 0.07 14.03 -0.14
C PHE A 154 0.95 15.10 0.47
N VAL A 155 1.45 14.84 1.67
CA VAL A 155 2.37 15.71 2.38
C VAL A 155 3.64 14.94 2.67
N ALA A 156 4.75 15.35 2.05
CA ALA A 156 6.04 14.74 2.30
C ALA A 156 6.59 15.16 3.66
N ALA A 157 7.36 14.27 4.27
CA ALA A 157 8.06 14.58 5.52
C ALA A 157 8.99 15.79 5.34
N ALA A 158 9.07 16.64 6.37
CA ALA A 158 9.79 17.91 6.29
C ALA A 158 11.32 17.76 6.18
N ASP A 159 11.87 16.58 6.47
CA ASP A 159 13.32 16.32 6.51
C ASP A 159 13.89 15.73 5.22
N ARG A 160 13.27 15.99 4.09
CA ARG A 160 13.78 15.53 2.79
C ARG A 160 14.20 16.65 1.88
#